data_f2b7ae30241fb7441e97cd8889e7e067
#
_entry.id   f2b7ae30241fb7441e97cd8889e7e067
#
_cell.length_a   1.000
_cell.length_b   1.000
_cell.length_c   1.000
_cell.angle_alpha   90.00
_cell.angle_beta   90.00
_cell.angle_gamma   90.00
#
_symmetry.space_group_name_H-M   'P 1'
#
loop_
_entity.id
_entity.type
_entity.pdbx_description
1 polymer ?
#
loop_
_entity_poly.entity_id
_entity_poly.type
_entity_poly.pdbx_seq_one_letter_code
_entity_poly.pdbx_strand_id
1 'polypeptide(L)'
;MQQKLILKSAIAQTTTKPFAFGVPSIDGLFPGFKAGDFAVVYGPQTVTSLMSKLCVRAQLPGNHGGLDSNVVFIDAAASASIKDILDTAELSGLEPKAALKRVINMRAYTAYRLTSIITEKLQEAAETSNAKIVFISDIGCSFLSDNVDDQEARAVYSQIMSYLSNFAKRHRIIIVATYLSHESNRRNSILQDITNQKATSVLRFTKTPYTSEVELEKHPSYMLGVVDYVPEPQAANDFSASTSVETSLTYSIL
;
A
#
# COMPACT_ATOMS: atom_id res chain seq x y z
N MET A 1 -2.37 -50.09 -37.12
CA MET A 1 -2.39 -49.69 -35.67
C MET A 1 -1.49 -48.45 -35.56
N GLN A 2 -2.07 -47.28 -35.60
CA GLN A 2 -1.36 -46.00 -35.37
C GLN A 2 -1.66 -45.56 -33.95
N GLN A 3 -0.62 -45.60 -33.11
CA GLN A 3 -0.69 -45.02 -31.76
C GLN A 3 -0.66 -43.50 -31.86
N LYS A 4 -1.77 -42.85 -31.55
CA LYS A 4 -1.90 -41.40 -31.44
C LYS A 4 -1.21 -40.97 -30.16
N LEU A 5 0.01 -40.45 -30.29
CA LEU A 5 0.72 -39.77 -29.19
C LEU A 5 -0.03 -38.51 -28.86
N ILE A 6 -0.76 -38.53 -27.77
CA ILE A 6 -1.36 -37.31 -27.18
C ILE A 6 -0.23 -36.59 -26.45
N LEU A 7 0.37 -35.60 -27.11
CA LEU A 7 1.20 -34.61 -26.45
C LEU A 7 0.28 -33.78 -25.54
N LYS A 8 0.24 -34.12 -24.25
CA LYS A 8 -0.21 -33.19 -23.24
C LYS A 8 0.76 -32.02 -23.23
N SER A 9 0.36 -30.91 -23.86
CA SER A 9 1.04 -29.64 -23.66
C SER A 9 0.94 -29.31 -22.18
N ALA A 10 2.04 -29.52 -21.46
CA ALA A 10 2.23 -28.93 -20.16
C ALA A 10 2.19 -27.42 -20.37
N ILE A 11 1.05 -26.81 -20.06
CA ILE A 11 0.97 -25.36 -19.84
C ILE A 11 1.92 -25.13 -18.68
N ALA A 12 3.13 -24.69 -18.99
CA ALA A 12 4.05 -24.16 -18.01
C ALA A 12 3.30 -23.00 -17.34
N GLN A 13 2.76 -23.23 -16.16
CA GLN A 13 2.37 -22.17 -15.28
C GLN A 13 3.67 -21.44 -14.97
N THR A 14 3.89 -20.34 -15.66
CA THR A 14 4.93 -19.38 -15.33
C THR A 14 4.53 -18.86 -13.95
N THR A 15 5.09 -19.47 -12.90
CA THR A 15 4.96 -18.99 -11.54
C THR A 15 5.73 -17.69 -11.48
N THR A 16 5.02 -16.59 -11.77
CA THR A 16 5.59 -15.26 -11.60
C THR A 16 5.99 -15.11 -10.14
N LYS A 17 7.27 -14.77 -9.92
CA LYS A 17 7.79 -14.54 -8.56
C LYS A 17 6.88 -13.54 -7.82
N PRO A 18 6.51 -13.81 -6.56
CA PRO A 18 5.71 -12.88 -5.78
C PRO A 18 6.38 -11.51 -5.67
N PHE A 19 5.58 -10.45 -5.59
CA PHE A 19 6.07 -9.09 -5.39
C PHE A 19 6.34 -8.87 -3.90
N ALA A 20 7.59 -8.88 -3.50
CA ALA A 20 8.05 -8.84 -2.12
C ALA A 20 8.26 -7.41 -1.62
N PHE A 21 8.35 -7.23 -0.29
CA PHE A 21 8.66 -5.94 0.32
C PHE A 21 10.09 -5.45 0.00
N GLY A 22 11.02 -6.36 -0.22
CA GLY A 22 12.43 -6.07 -0.39
C GLY A 22 13.18 -5.91 0.95
N VAL A 23 12.57 -6.38 2.02
CA VAL A 23 13.14 -6.41 3.37
C VAL A 23 13.32 -7.88 3.76
N PRO A 24 14.55 -8.39 3.89
CA PRO A 24 14.82 -9.83 4.04
C PRO A 24 14.05 -10.53 5.16
N SER A 25 13.90 -9.89 6.33
CA SER A 25 13.16 -10.46 7.46
C SER A 25 11.66 -10.60 7.14
N ILE A 26 11.07 -9.58 6.52
CA ILE A 26 9.66 -9.60 6.12
C ILE A 26 9.45 -10.61 4.99
N ASP A 27 10.32 -10.60 3.98
CA ASP A 27 10.23 -11.48 2.80
C ASP A 27 10.43 -12.96 3.18
N GLY A 28 11.14 -13.25 4.28
CA GLY A 28 11.26 -14.59 4.87
C GLY A 28 9.94 -15.10 5.47
N LEU A 29 9.15 -14.22 6.10
CA LEU A 29 7.82 -14.54 6.64
C LEU A 29 6.75 -14.52 5.55
N PHE A 30 6.77 -13.49 4.74
CA PHE A 30 5.80 -13.23 3.67
C PHE A 30 6.55 -13.03 2.34
N PRO A 31 6.70 -14.08 1.53
CA PRO A 31 7.45 -14.03 0.26
C PRO A 31 6.94 -13.02 -0.76
N GLY A 32 5.74 -12.48 -0.57
CA GLY A 32 5.20 -11.38 -1.35
C GLY A 32 3.79 -11.60 -1.87
N PHE A 33 3.27 -10.57 -2.51
CA PHE A 33 1.94 -10.52 -3.11
C PHE A 33 1.92 -11.21 -4.48
N LYS A 34 0.81 -11.86 -4.79
CA LYS A 34 0.58 -12.51 -6.09
C LYS A 34 -0.51 -11.77 -6.87
N ALA A 35 -0.47 -11.89 -8.18
CA ALA A 35 -1.50 -11.33 -9.05
C ALA A 35 -2.89 -11.89 -8.68
N GLY A 36 -3.80 -11.02 -8.33
CA GLY A 36 -5.12 -11.33 -7.82
C GLY A 36 -5.28 -11.24 -6.29
N ASP A 37 -4.20 -10.91 -5.56
CA ASP A 37 -4.28 -10.70 -4.12
C ASP A 37 -4.90 -9.34 -3.79
N PHE A 38 -5.75 -9.36 -2.76
CA PHE A 38 -6.15 -8.17 -2.03
C PHE A 38 -5.60 -8.28 -0.61
N ALA A 39 -4.54 -7.55 -0.35
CA ALA A 39 -3.84 -7.55 0.93
C ALA A 39 -4.13 -6.28 1.72
N VAL A 40 -4.16 -6.41 3.04
CA VAL A 40 -4.29 -5.27 3.96
C VAL A 40 -3.12 -5.25 4.94
N VAL A 41 -2.54 -4.08 5.10
CA VAL A 41 -1.42 -3.80 5.98
C VAL A 41 -1.89 -2.88 7.10
N TYR A 42 -2.03 -3.43 8.30
CA TYR A 42 -2.32 -2.67 9.51
C TYR A 42 -1.03 -2.09 10.09
N GLY A 43 -1.12 -0.91 10.67
CA GLY A 43 0.03 -0.37 11.40
C GLY A 43 -0.04 1.12 11.71
N PRO A 44 1.02 1.63 12.34
CA PRO A 44 1.17 3.06 12.60
C PRO A 44 1.45 3.84 11.30
N GLN A 45 1.49 5.17 11.38
CA GLN A 45 1.74 6.06 10.23
C GLN A 45 3.00 5.70 9.43
N THR A 46 3.96 5.03 10.03
CA THR A 46 5.20 4.61 9.34
C THR A 46 4.98 3.61 8.20
N VAL A 47 3.84 2.89 8.16
CA VAL A 47 3.51 2.01 7.04
C VAL A 47 3.22 2.79 5.73
N THR A 48 2.90 4.08 5.80
CA THR A 48 2.71 4.91 4.60
C THR A 48 4.01 5.11 3.83
N SER A 49 5.12 5.28 4.54
CA SER A 49 6.46 5.35 3.93
C SER A 49 6.82 4.03 3.23
N LEU A 50 6.45 2.89 3.83
CA LEU A 50 6.62 1.59 3.20
C LEU A 50 5.81 1.47 1.90
N MET A 51 4.59 2.03 1.84
CA MET A 51 3.80 2.08 0.60
C MET A 51 4.50 2.90 -0.48
N SER A 52 5.10 4.04 -0.14
CA SER A 52 5.88 4.86 -1.07
C SER A 52 7.07 4.08 -1.65
N LYS A 53 7.78 3.32 -0.82
CA LYS A 53 8.87 2.43 -1.26
C LYS A 53 8.35 1.33 -2.21
N LEU A 54 7.23 0.71 -1.90
CA LEU A 54 6.61 -0.30 -2.75
C LEU A 54 6.13 0.29 -4.08
N CYS A 55 5.66 1.54 -4.12
CA CYS A 55 5.30 2.23 -5.37
C CYS A 55 6.49 2.35 -6.33
N VAL A 56 7.67 2.66 -5.81
CA VAL A 56 8.91 2.72 -6.61
C VAL A 56 9.38 1.33 -6.99
N ARG A 57 9.40 0.40 -6.02
CA ARG A 57 9.80 -0.98 -6.26
C ARG A 57 8.98 -1.67 -7.35
N ALA A 58 7.66 -1.41 -7.41
CA ALA A 58 6.79 -1.97 -8.44
C ALA A 58 7.20 -1.56 -9.86
N GLN A 59 7.88 -0.44 -10.01
CA GLN A 59 8.34 0.07 -11.30
C GLN A 59 9.65 -0.56 -11.77
N LEU A 60 10.41 -1.19 -10.88
CA LEU A 60 11.64 -1.87 -11.22
C LEU A 60 11.36 -3.09 -12.13
N PRO A 61 12.32 -3.49 -12.96
CA PRO A 61 12.24 -4.72 -13.74
C PRO A 61 12.08 -5.96 -12.85
N GLY A 62 11.46 -7.01 -13.37
CA GLY A 62 11.21 -8.25 -12.63
C GLY A 62 12.46 -8.96 -12.11
N ASN A 63 13.60 -8.86 -12.82
CA ASN A 63 14.89 -9.37 -12.34
C ASN A 63 15.44 -8.62 -11.12
N HIS A 64 14.97 -7.38 -10.87
CA HIS A 64 15.26 -6.59 -9.67
C HIS A 64 14.12 -6.68 -8.62
N GLY A 65 13.24 -7.66 -8.76
CA GLY A 65 12.13 -7.89 -7.83
C GLY A 65 10.96 -6.91 -7.96
N GLY A 66 10.88 -6.18 -9.07
CA GLY A 66 9.76 -5.31 -9.42
C GLY A 66 8.71 -6.01 -10.28
N LEU A 67 7.74 -5.24 -10.75
CA LEU A 67 6.66 -5.69 -11.64
C LEU A 67 6.79 -5.12 -13.06
N ASP A 68 7.75 -4.23 -13.28
CA ASP A 68 7.84 -3.38 -14.47
C ASP A 68 6.45 -2.80 -14.82
N SER A 69 5.90 -2.03 -13.89
CA SER A 69 4.50 -1.59 -13.95
C SER A 69 4.36 -0.14 -13.51
N ASN A 70 3.40 0.55 -14.10
CA ASN A 70 2.83 1.75 -13.48
C ASN A 70 2.03 1.35 -12.24
N VAL A 71 1.73 2.33 -11.40
CA VAL A 71 1.07 2.17 -10.12
C VAL A 71 -0.16 3.07 -10.06
N VAL A 72 -1.30 2.53 -9.65
CA VAL A 72 -2.43 3.35 -9.23
C VAL A 72 -2.35 3.52 -7.71
N PHE A 73 -2.37 4.77 -7.24
CA PHE A 73 -2.36 5.10 -5.83
C PHE A 73 -3.63 5.88 -5.47
N ILE A 74 -4.48 5.28 -4.62
CA ILE A 74 -5.68 5.93 -4.10
C ILE A 74 -5.34 6.49 -2.72
N ASP A 75 -5.22 7.80 -2.62
CA ASP A 75 -4.89 8.49 -1.38
C ASP A 75 -6.17 8.90 -0.63
N ALA A 76 -6.58 8.07 0.33
CA ALA A 76 -7.79 8.28 1.11
C ALA A 76 -7.55 9.06 2.43
N ALA A 77 -6.30 9.23 2.84
CA ALA A 77 -5.94 9.87 4.10
C ALA A 77 -5.01 11.08 3.95
N ALA A 78 -4.81 11.60 2.74
CA ALA A 78 -3.81 12.63 2.43
C ALA A 78 -2.39 12.27 2.92
N SER A 79 -2.06 10.99 2.86
CA SER A 79 -0.82 10.43 3.42
C SER A 79 0.25 10.13 2.37
N ALA A 80 -0.06 10.29 1.08
CA ALA A 80 0.89 10.07 0.00
C ALA A 80 2.04 11.09 0.07
N SER A 81 3.24 10.62 0.33
CA SER A 81 4.45 11.44 0.37
C SER A 81 5.13 11.43 -0.99
N ILE A 82 4.98 12.52 -1.74
CA ILE A 82 5.71 12.72 -3.00
C ILE A 82 7.21 12.70 -2.75
N LYS A 83 7.66 13.30 -1.64
CA LYS A 83 9.08 13.32 -1.26
C LYS A 83 9.62 11.90 -1.08
N ASP A 84 8.92 11.04 -0.34
CA ASP A 84 9.36 9.65 -0.11
C ASP A 84 9.46 8.87 -1.42
N ILE A 85 8.56 9.13 -2.39
CA ILE A 85 8.62 8.51 -3.72
C ILE A 85 9.85 8.98 -4.48
N LEU A 86 10.14 10.30 -4.48
CA LEU A 86 11.30 10.87 -5.17
C LEU A 86 12.61 10.37 -4.58
N ASP A 87 12.75 10.43 -3.26
CA ASP A 87 13.94 9.99 -2.53
C ASP A 87 14.18 8.47 -2.75
N THR A 88 13.12 7.68 -2.68
CA THR A 88 13.21 6.22 -2.93
C THR A 88 13.58 5.91 -4.37
N ALA A 89 13.07 6.68 -5.34
CA ALA A 89 13.39 6.49 -6.75
C ALA A 89 14.89 6.75 -7.00
N GLU A 90 15.43 7.83 -6.44
CA GLU A 90 16.86 8.14 -6.53
C GLU A 90 17.73 7.04 -5.92
N LEU A 91 17.39 6.58 -4.71
CA LEU A 91 18.09 5.46 -4.05
C LEU A 91 18.01 4.15 -4.84
N SER A 92 16.94 3.97 -5.62
CA SER A 92 16.73 2.79 -6.46
C SER A 92 17.35 2.91 -7.86
N GLY A 93 18.04 4.01 -8.16
CA GLY A 93 18.65 4.26 -9.46
C GLY A 93 17.66 4.61 -10.58
N LEU A 94 16.45 5.04 -10.22
CA LEU A 94 15.46 5.55 -11.16
C LEU A 94 15.53 7.08 -11.24
N GLU A 95 15.20 7.64 -12.41
CA GLU A 95 15.03 9.10 -12.52
C GLU A 95 13.77 9.51 -11.73
N PRO A 96 13.90 10.38 -10.68
CA PRO A 96 12.80 10.63 -9.73
C PRO A 96 11.53 11.17 -10.38
N LYS A 97 11.65 12.11 -11.32
CA LYS A 97 10.48 12.69 -12.01
C LYS A 97 9.79 11.68 -12.94
N ALA A 98 10.56 10.79 -13.57
CA ALA A 98 10.00 9.73 -14.40
C ALA A 98 9.28 8.70 -13.53
N ALA A 99 9.85 8.32 -12.38
CA ALA A 99 9.21 7.42 -11.44
C ALA A 99 7.89 8.02 -10.90
N LEU A 100 7.87 9.31 -10.56
CA LEU A 100 6.64 9.97 -10.10
C LEU A 100 5.54 9.99 -11.18
N LYS A 101 5.89 10.17 -12.46
CA LYS A 101 4.93 10.14 -13.58
C LYS A 101 4.28 8.76 -13.78
N ARG A 102 4.92 7.70 -13.31
CA ARG A 102 4.39 6.32 -13.35
C ARG A 102 3.44 6.02 -12.19
N VAL A 103 3.22 6.96 -11.26
CA VAL A 103 2.25 6.84 -10.16
C VAL A 103 1.02 7.68 -10.48
N ILE A 104 -0.09 7.01 -10.78
CA ILE A 104 -1.39 7.62 -11.03
C ILE A 104 -2.04 7.86 -9.67
N ASN A 105 -1.94 9.10 -9.16
CA ASN A 105 -2.47 9.45 -7.84
C ASN A 105 -3.92 9.93 -7.94
N MET A 106 -4.82 9.26 -7.21
CA MET A 106 -6.25 9.58 -7.11
C MET A 106 -6.60 9.92 -5.66
N ARG A 107 -7.04 11.16 -5.39
CA ARG A 107 -7.34 11.64 -4.03
C ARG A 107 -8.80 11.42 -3.67
N ALA A 108 -9.04 10.87 -2.47
CA ALA A 108 -10.36 10.47 -1.97
C ALA A 108 -10.56 10.85 -0.49
N TYR A 109 -10.85 12.12 -0.24
CA TYR A 109 -10.96 12.65 1.14
C TYR A 109 -12.31 12.39 1.83
N THR A 110 -13.25 11.74 1.17
CA THR A 110 -14.55 11.37 1.74
C THR A 110 -14.93 9.94 1.36
N ALA A 111 -15.78 9.31 2.16
CA ALA A 111 -16.28 7.96 1.90
C ALA A 111 -16.96 7.85 0.53
N TYR A 112 -17.77 8.84 0.14
CA TYR A 112 -18.44 8.89 -1.16
C TYR A 112 -17.44 9.00 -2.31
N ARG A 113 -16.42 9.85 -2.15
CA ARG A 113 -15.37 9.99 -3.18
C ARG A 113 -14.54 8.72 -3.32
N LEU A 114 -14.19 8.08 -2.21
CA LEU A 114 -13.48 6.80 -2.22
C LEU A 114 -14.30 5.72 -2.92
N THR A 115 -15.59 5.64 -2.59
CA THR A 115 -16.53 4.70 -3.22
C THR A 115 -16.59 4.91 -4.74
N SER A 116 -16.83 6.15 -5.20
CA SER A 116 -16.89 6.49 -6.64
C SER A 116 -15.57 6.16 -7.36
N ILE A 117 -14.41 6.48 -6.76
CA ILE A 117 -13.11 6.13 -7.36
C ILE A 117 -12.98 4.61 -7.52
N ILE A 118 -13.31 3.85 -6.48
CA ILE A 118 -13.16 2.39 -6.50
C ILE A 118 -14.13 1.75 -7.49
N THR A 119 -15.39 2.17 -7.51
CA THR A 119 -16.43 1.48 -8.30
C THR A 119 -16.51 1.94 -9.76
N GLU A 120 -16.15 3.20 -10.05
CA GLU A 120 -16.37 3.80 -11.36
C GLU A 120 -15.06 4.09 -12.12
N LYS A 121 -13.93 4.39 -11.42
CA LYS A 121 -12.72 4.89 -12.06
C LYS A 121 -11.52 3.95 -11.96
N LEU A 122 -11.51 3.04 -11.00
CA LEU A 122 -10.36 2.17 -10.75
C LEU A 122 -10.03 1.30 -11.96
N GLN A 123 -11.04 0.74 -12.62
CA GLN A 123 -10.82 -0.12 -13.79
C GLN A 123 -10.19 0.66 -14.94
N GLU A 124 -10.75 1.81 -15.30
CA GLU A 124 -10.20 2.66 -16.36
C GLU A 124 -8.77 3.11 -16.04
N ALA A 125 -8.52 3.54 -14.79
CA ALA A 125 -7.19 3.97 -14.37
C ALA A 125 -6.15 2.83 -14.46
N ALA A 126 -6.51 1.62 -14.04
CA ALA A 126 -5.62 0.46 -14.09
C ALA A 126 -5.35 0.01 -15.54
N GLU A 127 -6.36 -0.04 -16.39
CA GLU A 127 -6.25 -0.45 -17.78
C GLU A 127 -5.47 0.57 -18.62
N THR A 128 -5.82 1.86 -18.53
CA THR A 128 -5.16 2.93 -19.28
C THR A 128 -3.69 3.08 -18.91
N SER A 129 -3.36 2.90 -17.64
CA SER A 129 -1.96 2.97 -17.17
C SER A 129 -1.21 1.65 -17.29
N ASN A 130 -1.88 0.57 -17.65
CA ASN A 130 -1.31 -0.79 -17.62
C ASN A 130 -0.70 -1.14 -16.24
N ALA A 131 -1.41 -0.75 -15.17
CA ALA A 131 -0.96 -0.99 -13.79
C ALA A 131 -1.24 -2.44 -13.37
N LYS A 132 -0.23 -3.09 -12.79
CA LYS A 132 -0.35 -4.43 -12.20
C LYS A 132 -0.59 -4.39 -10.70
N ILE A 133 -0.53 -3.18 -10.10
CA ILE A 133 -0.67 -2.98 -8.66
C ILE A 133 -1.42 -1.68 -8.36
N VAL A 134 -2.26 -1.74 -7.33
CA VAL A 134 -3.02 -0.63 -6.77
C VAL A 134 -2.69 -0.51 -5.30
N PHE A 135 -2.33 0.68 -4.85
CA PHE A 135 -2.20 1.01 -3.44
C PHE A 135 -3.37 1.87 -2.98
N ILE A 136 -3.86 1.64 -1.77
CA ILE A 136 -4.92 2.44 -1.14
C ILE A 136 -4.45 2.83 0.25
N SER A 137 -4.27 4.13 0.49
CA SER A 137 -3.84 4.59 1.81
C SER A 137 -5.03 4.67 2.76
N ASP A 138 -4.88 4.09 3.95
CA ASP A 138 -5.84 4.14 5.06
C ASP A 138 -7.32 4.02 4.66
N ILE A 139 -7.66 2.86 4.14
CA ILE A 139 -8.96 2.57 3.52
C ILE A 139 -10.15 2.76 4.48
N GLY A 140 -9.92 2.70 5.80
CA GLY A 140 -10.94 2.90 6.83
C GLY A 140 -11.20 4.37 7.17
N CYS A 141 -10.21 5.25 6.98
CA CYS A 141 -10.19 6.63 7.51
C CYS A 141 -11.49 7.40 7.26
N SER A 142 -11.91 7.49 6.01
CA SER A 142 -13.09 8.29 5.63
C SER A 142 -14.43 7.72 6.10
N PHE A 143 -14.47 6.44 6.50
CA PHE A 143 -15.65 5.77 7.05
C PHE A 143 -15.73 5.83 8.58
N LEU A 144 -14.67 6.29 9.23
CA LEU A 144 -14.61 6.50 10.68
C LEU A 144 -15.10 7.89 11.10
N SER A 145 -15.31 8.79 10.13
CA SER A 145 -15.83 10.14 10.37
C SER A 145 -17.31 10.12 10.81
N ASP A 146 -17.67 11.00 11.74
CA ASP A 146 -19.05 11.18 12.23
C ASP A 146 -20.02 11.71 11.16
N ASN A 147 -19.51 12.14 10.01
CA ASN A 147 -20.32 12.65 8.89
C ASN A 147 -21.05 11.55 8.12
N VAL A 148 -20.82 10.27 8.44
CA VAL A 148 -21.47 9.12 7.81
C VAL A 148 -22.21 8.34 8.89
N ASP A 149 -23.46 7.97 8.62
CA ASP A 149 -24.23 7.10 9.54
C ASP A 149 -23.58 5.73 9.70
N ASP A 150 -23.66 5.12 10.89
CA ASP A 150 -23.02 3.84 11.19
C ASP A 150 -23.49 2.71 10.29
N GLN A 151 -24.78 2.65 10.01
CA GLN A 151 -25.36 1.59 9.18
C GLN A 151 -24.95 1.78 7.71
N GLU A 152 -24.96 3.01 7.23
CA GLU A 152 -24.51 3.37 5.89
C GLU A 152 -23.01 3.10 5.72
N ALA A 153 -22.18 3.58 6.67
CA ALA A 153 -20.74 3.33 6.66
C ALA A 153 -20.43 1.83 6.54
N ARG A 154 -21.07 1.00 7.37
CA ARG A 154 -20.90 -0.46 7.34
C ARG A 154 -21.33 -1.07 6.01
N ALA A 155 -22.48 -0.67 5.48
CA ALA A 155 -23.03 -1.23 4.24
C ALA A 155 -22.14 -0.88 3.04
N VAL A 156 -21.83 0.41 2.86
CA VAL A 156 -21.00 0.88 1.75
C VAL A 156 -19.58 0.34 1.85
N TYR A 157 -18.99 0.35 3.05
CA TYR A 157 -17.65 -0.21 3.25
C TYR A 157 -17.59 -1.70 2.89
N SER A 158 -18.58 -2.50 3.32
CA SER A 158 -18.65 -3.92 2.95
C SER A 158 -18.76 -4.15 1.44
N GLN A 159 -19.48 -3.26 0.73
CA GLN A 159 -19.58 -3.32 -0.73
C GLN A 159 -18.25 -3.05 -1.41
N ILE A 160 -17.54 -1.96 -1.03
CA ILE A 160 -16.25 -1.63 -1.64
C ILE A 160 -15.18 -2.68 -1.33
N MET A 161 -15.16 -3.24 -0.12
CA MET A 161 -14.22 -4.32 0.23
C MET A 161 -14.48 -5.57 -0.60
N SER A 162 -15.75 -5.91 -0.83
CA SER A 162 -16.14 -7.02 -1.71
C SER A 162 -15.78 -6.74 -3.16
N TYR A 163 -15.99 -5.49 -3.62
CA TYR A 163 -15.61 -5.06 -4.97
C TYR A 163 -14.10 -5.20 -5.18
N LEU A 164 -13.27 -4.67 -4.27
CA LEU A 164 -11.80 -4.74 -4.35
C LEU A 164 -11.30 -6.20 -4.39
N SER A 165 -11.84 -7.07 -3.53
CA SER A 165 -11.48 -8.50 -3.54
C SER A 165 -11.81 -9.18 -4.86
N ASN A 166 -12.98 -8.88 -5.44
CA ASN A 166 -13.40 -9.44 -6.72
C ASN A 166 -12.61 -8.82 -7.89
N PHE A 167 -12.36 -7.52 -7.85
CA PHE A 167 -11.59 -6.80 -8.85
C PHE A 167 -10.15 -7.34 -8.95
N ALA A 168 -9.47 -7.49 -7.82
CA ALA A 168 -8.12 -8.06 -7.77
C ALA A 168 -8.07 -9.41 -8.48
N LYS A 169 -8.97 -10.34 -8.15
CA LYS A 169 -9.03 -11.68 -8.74
C LYS A 169 -9.36 -11.66 -10.24
N ARG A 170 -10.37 -10.87 -10.63
CA ARG A 170 -10.85 -10.81 -12.02
C ARG A 170 -9.82 -10.24 -12.96
N HIS A 171 -9.17 -9.14 -12.57
CA HIS A 171 -8.19 -8.43 -13.40
C HIS A 171 -6.76 -8.90 -13.17
N ARG A 172 -6.53 -9.85 -12.23
CA ARG A 172 -5.21 -10.35 -11.83
C ARG A 172 -4.25 -9.23 -11.42
N ILE A 173 -4.79 -8.21 -10.75
CA ILE A 173 -4.08 -7.06 -10.22
C ILE A 173 -3.82 -7.29 -8.73
N ILE A 174 -2.66 -6.85 -8.24
CA ILE A 174 -2.36 -6.81 -6.81
C ILE A 174 -3.02 -5.57 -6.23
N ILE A 175 -3.78 -5.70 -5.15
CA ILE A 175 -4.27 -4.57 -4.37
C ILE A 175 -3.68 -4.65 -2.98
N VAL A 176 -3.03 -3.57 -2.54
CA VAL A 176 -2.50 -3.43 -1.19
C VAL A 176 -3.11 -2.19 -0.56
N ALA A 177 -3.93 -2.38 0.46
CA ALA A 177 -4.49 -1.29 1.24
C ALA A 177 -3.77 -1.17 2.59
N THR A 178 -3.58 0.04 3.10
CA THR A 178 -3.23 0.24 4.51
C THR A 178 -4.48 0.50 5.33
N TYR A 179 -4.41 0.15 6.59
CA TYR A 179 -5.37 0.50 7.63
C TYR A 179 -4.58 1.00 8.82
N LEU A 180 -4.58 2.32 9.02
CA LEU A 180 -3.78 2.94 10.08
C LEU A 180 -4.41 2.71 11.46
N SER A 181 -3.63 3.00 12.50
CA SER A 181 -4.11 2.94 13.87
C SER A 181 -5.07 4.11 14.13
N HIS A 182 -6.32 3.79 14.43
CA HIS A 182 -7.37 4.73 14.80
C HIS A 182 -7.85 4.47 16.22
N GLU A 183 -8.64 5.39 16.77
CA GLU A 183 -9.28 5.22 18.07
C GLU A 183 -10.08 3.91 18.15
N SER A 184 -9.95 3.24 19.29
CA SER A 184 -10.69 2.00 19.54
C SER A 184 -12.14 2.33 19.86
N ASN A 185 -13.03 2.12 18.90
CA ASN A 185 -14.46 2.24 19.07
C ASN A 185 -15.19 1.13 18.28
N ARG A 186 -16.52 1.02 18.52
CA ARG A 186 -17.33 -0.03 17.89
C ARG A 186 -17.32 0.03 16.37
N ARG A 187 -17.37 1.21 15.77
CA ARG A 187 -17.35 1.42 14.32
C ARG A 187 -16.03 0.90 13.74
N ASN A 188 -14.91 1.32 14.33
CA ASN A 188 -13.59 0.88 13.89
C ASN A 188 -13.44 -0.65 13.94
N SER A 189 -13.88 -1.29 15.03
CA SER A 189 -13.85 -2.76 15.15
C SER A 189 -14.66 -3.44 14.04
N ILE A 190 -15.86 -2.95 13.73
CA ILE A 190 -16.70 -3.51 12.66
C ILE A 190 -16.02 -3.36 11.29
N LEU A 191 -15.41 -2.20 10.99
CA LEU A 191 -14.71 -2.00 9.71
C LEU A 191 -13.48 -2.90 9.60
N GLN A 192 -12.72 -3.10 10.68
CA GLN A 192 -11.59 -4.04 10.71
C GLN A 192 -12.06 -5.48 10.47
N ASP A 193 -13.16 -5.92 11.09
CA ASP A 193 -13.73 -7.26 10.86
C ASP A 193 -14.11 -7.47 9.39
N ILE A 194 -14.78 -6.49 8.77
CA ILE A 194 -15.13 -6.54 7.35
C ILE A 194 -13.85 -6.64 6.50
N THR A 195 -12.85 -5.83 6.82
CA THR A 195 -11.56 -5.82 6.14
C THR A 195 -10.89 -7.19 6.20
N ASN A 196 -10.77 -7.76 7.40
CA ASN A 196 -10.15 -9.06 7.62
C ASN A 196 -10.89 -10.20 6.92
N GLN A 197 -12.22 -10.14 6.84
CA GLN A 197 -13.00 -11.14 6.12
C GLN A 197 -12.72 -11.12 4.61
N LYS A 198 -12.59 -9.94 4.00
CA LYS A 198 -12.48 -9.77 2.54
C LYS A 198 -11.04 -9.81 2.02
N ALA A 199 -10.07 -9.44 2.82
CA ALA A 199 -8.65 -9.49 2.44
C ALA A 199 -8.19 -10.94 2.21
N THR A 200 -7.34 -11.14 1.20
CA THR A 200 -6.63 -12.42 0.95
C THR A 200 -5.53 -12.62 1.98
N SER A 201 -4.80 -11.53 2.28
CA SER A 201 -3.68 -11.51 3.22
C SER A 201 -3.80 -10.34 4.17
N VAL A 202 -3.43 -10.54 5.42
CA VAL A 202 -3.41 -9.51 6.46
C VAL A 202 -2.05 -9.52 7.14
N LEU A 203 -1.39 -8.36 7.10
CA LEU A 203 -0.13 -8.13 7.82
C LEU A 203 -0.37 -7.01 8.84
N ARG A 204 0.21 -7.17 10.02
CA ARG A 204 0.18 -6.15 11.06
C ARG A 204 1.59 -5.71 11.41
N PHE A 205 1.83 -4.41 11.30
CA PHE A 205 3.07 -3.77 11.71
C PHE A 205 2.86 -3.14 13.08
N THR A 206 3.71 -3.52 14.03
CA THR A 206 3.71 -2.97 15.38
C THR A 206 5.05 -2.32 15.65
N LYS A 207 5.03 -1.12 16.21
CA LYS A 207 6.22 -0.41 16.64
C LYS A 207 6.12 -0.13 18.13
N THR A 208 7.07 -0.66 18.88
CA THR A 208 7.29 -0.34 20.29
C THR A 208 8.52 0.58 20.42
N PRO A 209 8.83 1.13 21.60
CA PRO A 209 10.07 1.88 21.80
C PRO A 209 11.35 1.06 21.52
N TYR A 210 11.27 -0.27 21.57
CA TYR A 210 12.42 -1.17 21.51
C TYR A 210 12.45 -2.03 20.25
N THR A 211 11.29 -2.36 19.69
CA THR A 211 11.17 -3.31 18.56
C THR A 211 10.23 -2.78 17.49
N SER A 212 10.43 -3.26 16.28
CA SER A 212 9.46 -3.16 15.20
C SER A 212 9.20 -4.57 14.70
N GLU A 213 7.94 -4.98 14.70
CA GLU A 213 7.52 -6.34 14.40
C GLU A 213 6.53 -6.34 13.23
N VAL A 214 6.56 -7.40 12.45
CA VAL A 214 5.57 -7.71 11.43
C VAL A 214 4.97 -9.06 11.73
N GLU A 215 3.67 -9.09 11.85
CA GLU A 215 2.87 -10.31 11.99
C GLU A 215 2.10 -10.58 10.70
N LEU A 216 2.20 -11.80 10.20
CA LEU A 216 1.31 -12.33 9.17
C LEU A 216 0.10 -12.97 9.86
N GLU A 217 -1.00 -12.23 9.96
CA GLU A 217 -2.22 -12.67 10.65
C GLU A 217 -3.11 -13.56 9.77
N LYS A 218 -3.04 -13.40 8.44
CA LYS A 218 -3.86 -14.15 7.50
C LYS A 218 -3.14 -14.34 6.17
N HIS A 219 -3.11 -15.58 5.69
CA HIS A 219 -2.72 -15.92 4.32
C HIS A 219 -3.26 -17.30 3.94
N PRO A 220 -3.69 -17.54 2.67
CA PRO A 220 -4.26 -18.83 2.26
C PRO A 220 -3.24 -19.97 2.19
N SER A 221 -1.93 -19.68 2.09
CA SER A 221 -0.90 -20.69 1.80
C SER A 221 0.38 -20.56 2.60
N TYR A 222 0.69 -19.37 3.16
CA TYR A 222 1.91 -19.17 3.95
C TYR A 222 1.65 -19.44 5.42
N MET A 223 2.68 -19.88 6.13
CA MET A 223 2.62 -20.08 7.57
C MET A 223 2.50 -18.72 8.28
N LEU A 224 1.54 -18.61 9.19
CA LEU A 224 1.36 -17.42 10.01
C LEU A 224 2.49 -17.33 11.03
N GLY A 225 2.89 -16.11 11.40
CA GLY A 225 3.98 -15.88 12.34
C GLY A 225 4.32 -14.42 12.50
N VAL A 226 5.34 -14.18 13.31
CA VAL A 226 5.85 -12.84 13.64
C VAL A 226 7.34 -12.81 13.40
N VAL A 227 7.85 -11.68 12.89
CA VAL A 227 9.28 -11.41 12.73
C VAL A 227 9.61 -10.00 13.16
N ASP A 228 10.78 -9.83 13.76
CA ASP A 228 11.37 -8.50 13.95
C ASP A 228 11.87 -7.95 12.61
N TYR A 229 11.71 -6.65 12.42
CA TYR A 229 12.34 -5.96 11.32
C TYR A 229 12.94 -4.64 11.77
N VAL A 230 14.03 -4.25 11.16
CA VAL A 230 14.65 -2.93 11.37
C VAL A 230 14.13 -2.02 10.27
N PRO A 231 13.31 -1.00 10.61
CA PRO A 231 12.96 0.02 9.63
C PRO A 231 14.25 0.69 9.14
N GLU A 232 14.40 0.83 7.83
CA GLU A 232 15.50 1.67 7.32
C GLU A 232 15.36 3.07 7.89
N PRO A 233 16.47 3.70 8.35
CA PRO A 233 16.41 5.04 8.89
C PRO A 233 15.79 5.97 7.84
N GLN A 234 14.70 6.63 8.20
CA GLN A 234 14.21 7.77 7.43
C GLN A 234 15.32 8.82 7.49
N ALA A 235 15.71 9.40 6.34
CA ALA A 235 16.61 10.54 6.32
C ALA A 235 16.04 11.57 7.31
N ALA A 236 16.79 11.82 8.38
CA ALA A 236 16.34 12.69 9.45
C ALA A 236 15.97 14.05 8.87
N ASN A 237 14.71 14.43 8.98
CA ASN A 237 14.28 15.79 8.72
C ASN A 237 14.75 16.65 9.90
N ASP A 238 16.04 16.91 10.01
CA ASP A 238 16.59 17.96 10.85
C ASP A 238 16.23 19.33 10.26
N PHE A 239 14.96 19.70 10.39
CA PHE A 239 14.55 21.07 10.48
C PHE A 239 14.46 21.46 11.96
N SER A 240 15.58 21.40 12.65
CA SER A 240 15.74 22.08 13.92
C SER A 240 16.03 23.55 13.65
N ALA A 241 15.05 24.38 13.97
CA ALA A 241 15.19 25.74 14.47
C ALA A 241 16.29 26.58 13.81
N SER A 242 15.89 27.38 12.82
CA SER A 242 16.59 28.62 12.51
C SER A 242 16.53 29.53 13.73
N THR A 243 17.65 29.59 14.43
CA THR A 243 17.92 30.55 15.48
C THR A 243 17.72 31.96 14.90
N SER A 244 16.73 32.66 15.41
CA SER A 244 16.55 34.11 15.19
C SER A 244 17.74 34.83 15.77
N VAL A 245 18.63 35.29 14.91
CA VAL A 245 19.66 36.29 15.28
C VAL A 245 18.97 37.64 15.32
N GLU A 246 18.65 38.10 16.54
CA GLU A 246 18.29 39.48 16.81
C GLU A 246 19.51 40.35 16.54
N THR A 247 19.50 41.10 15.44
CA THR A 247 20.45 42.16 15.21
C THR A 247 19.92 43.42 15.88
N SER A 248 20.44 43.72 17.06
CA SER A 248 20.23 44.98 17.74
C SER A 248 20.96 46.09 16.99
N LEU A 249 20.25 46.92 16.25
CA LEU A 249 20.75 48.18 15.71
C LEU A 249 20.62 49.26 16.79
N THR A 250 21.77 49.60 17.41
CA THR A 250 21.91 50.76 18.27
C THR A 250 22.06 52.01 17.37
N TYR A 251 21.06 52.87 17.34
CA TYR A 251 21.20 54.22 16.80
C TYR A 251 21.82 55.13 17.86
N SER A 252 23.03 55.62 17.62
CA SER A 252 23.60 56.80 18.30
C SER A 252 23.19 58.04 17.57
N ILE A 253 22.53 58.94 18.28
CA ILE A 253 22.24 60.31 17.87
C ILE A 253 23.46 61.18 18.27
N LEU A 254 24.03 61.90 17.35
CA LEU A 254 24.55 63.25 17.51
C LEU A 254 24.48 63.96 16.16
#